data_420e67a8b44a0e0ac843eb5cb2e024ad
#
_entry.id   420e67a8b44a0e0ac843eb5cb2e024ad
#
_cell.length_a   1.000
_cell.length_b   1.000
_cell.length_c   1.000
_cell.angle_alpha   90.00
_cell.angle_beta   90.00
_cell.angle_gamma   90.00
#
_symmetry.space_group_name_H-M   'P 1'
#
loop_
_entity.id
_entity.type
_entity.pdbx_description
1 polymer ?
#
loop_
_entity_poly.entity_id
_entity_poly.type
_entity_poly.pdbx_seq_one_letter_code
_entity_poly.pdbx_strand_id
1 'polypeptide(L)'
;MKQDFEIKLYEVVDHQKSADGTEKFLFRLQDGNLIESVLMRHNYGTSICVTSEVGCNMGCAFCASGMKKKLRNLSAGEMVLQLESVYEVIKEKISHIVVMGIGEPFDNYQNVINFLHIVNEPHGLEIGSRHISVSTCGLVPMIYEYAKEDLQSNLAISLHAPNNEIRDQIMPINKAYRIEELVKAISDYIIATNRRVTIEYILIDGLNDSIKCANELADLLHGLNVYINLIPYNEVKEKPFKRSKKEQMRKFYDTLKKRSMNVTCLLYTSPSPRDTERYRM
;
A
#
# COMPACT_ATOMS: atom_id res chain seq x y z
N MET A 1 37.09 -14.75 15.49
CA MET A 1 36.98 -14.70 14.03
C MET A 1 36.08 -13.53 13.71
N LYS A 2 36.66 -12.40 13.27
CA LYS A 2 35.87 -11.37 12.58
C LYS A 2 35.66 -11.89 11.16
N GLN A 3 34.50 -12.48 10.88
CA GLN A 3 34.02 -12.60 9.49
C GLN A 3 33.52 -11.21 9.11
N ASP A 4 34.22 -10.55 8.20
CA ASP A 4 33.76 -9.30 7.60
C ASP A 4 32.58 -9.67 6.70
N PHE A 5 31.37 -9.43 7.19
CA PHE A 5 30.17 -9.52 6.38
C PHE A 5 30.01 -8.18 5.66
N GLU A 6 30.16 -8.18 4.35
CA GLU A 6 29.85 -7.03 3.52
C GLU A 6 28.37 -7.04 3.14
N ILE A 7 27.62 -6.04 3.61
CA ILE A 7 26.25 -5.81 3.17
C ILE A 7 26.33 -5.07 1.84
N LYS A 8 26.05 -5.77 0.75
CA LYS A 8 25.99 -5.17 -0.58
C LYS A 8 24.66 -4.48 -0.78
N LEU A 9 24.65 -3.15 -0.74
CA LEU A 9 23.49 -2.32 -1.03
C LEU A 9 23.07 -2.43 -2.49
N TYR A 10 21.84 -2.01 -2.79
CA TYR A 10 21.34 -1.98 -4.16
C TYR A 10 21.99 -0.87 -4.99
N GLU A 11 22.21 -1.17 -6.26
CA GLU A 11 22.54 -0.15 -7.26
C GLU A 11 21.29 0.73 -7.48
N VAL A 12 21.45 2.04 -7.31
CA VAL A 12 20.44 3.03 -7.69
C VAL A 12 20.54 3.28 -9.18
N VAL A 13 19.62 2.73 -9.95
CA VAL A 13 19.58 2.87 -11.42
C VAL A 13 19.03 4.24 -11.82
N ASP A 14 18.02 4.72 -11.06
CA ASP A 14 17.47 6.05 -11.23
C ASP A 14 16.91 6.59 -9.93
N HIS A 15 16.92 7.90 -9.79
CA HIS A 15 16.45 8.62 -8.61
C HIS A 15 15.73 9.90 -9.05
N GLN A 16 14.46 9.99 -8.77
CA GLN A 16 13.60 11.12 -9.10
C GLN A 16 13.12 11.83 -7.85
N LYS A 17 13.16 13.17 -7.87
CA LYS A 17 12.66 14.00 -6.77
C LYS A 17 11.60 14.95 -7.27
N SER A 18 10.47 15.01 -6.60
CA SER A 18 9.39 15.94 -6.90
C SER A 18 9.47 17.21 -6.07
N ALA A 19 8.67 18.21 -6.47
CA ALA A 19 8.63 19.51 -5.79
C ALA A 19 8.14 19.44 -4.34
N ASP A 20 7.34 18.44 -4.00
CA ASP A 20 6.85 18.22 -2.62
C ASP A 20 7.85 17.46 -1.72
N GLY A 21 9.04 17.15 -2.24
CA GLY A 21 10.09 16.43 -1.52
C GLY A 21 9.93 14.91 -1.54
N THR A 22 8.92 14.35 -2.23
CA THR A 22 8.82 12.91 -2.46
C THR A 22 9.93 12.45 -3.41
N GLU A 23 10.58 11.34 -3.08
CA GLU A 23 11.67 10.79 -3.89
C GLU A 23 11.36 9.34 -4.28
N LYS A 24 11.55 9.01 -5.54
CA LYS A 24 11.40 7.66 -6.08
C LYS A 24 12.75 7.10 -6.49
N PHE A 25 13.04 5.90 -6.01
CA PHE A 25 14.25 5.16 -6.29
C PHE A 25 13.93 3.95 -7.16
N LEU A 26 14.71 3.73 -8.21
CA LEU A 26 14.72 2.51 -8.98
C LEU A 26 15.99 1.73 -8.64
N PHE A 27 15.83 0.57 -8.08
CA PHE A 27 16.91 -0.32 -7.65
C PHE A 27 17.08 -1.50 -8.57
N ARG A 28 18.33 -1.88 -8.80
CA ARG A 28 18.69 -3.16 -9.43
C ARG A 28 19.01 -4.19 -8.37
N LEU A 29 18.29 -5.30 -8.40
CA LEU A 29 18.54 -6.48 -7.57
C LEU A 29 19.74 -7.27 -8.10
N GLN A 30 20.26 -8.19 -7.27
CA GLN A 30 21.42 -9.02 -7.65
C GLN A 30 21.15 -9.92 -8.86
N ASP A 31 19.90 -10.30 -9.08
CA ASP A 31 19.46 -11.10 -10.22
C ASP A 31 19.15 -10.26 -11.48
N GLY A 32 19.41 -8.94 -11.42
CA GLY A 32 19.18 -8.00 -12.52
C GLY A 32 17.77 -7.44 -12.61
N ASN A 33 16.81 -7.94 -11.82
CA ASN A 33 15.47 -7.39 -11.78
C ASN A 33 15.46 -5.97 -11.18
N LEU A 34 14.44 -5.20 -11.54
CA LEU A 34 14.28 -3.83 -11.05
C LEU A 34 13.06 -3.73 -10.13
N ILE A 35 13.23 -2.98 -9.04
CA ILE A 35 12.16 -2.66 -8.11
C ILE A 35 12.14 -1.18 -7.78
N GLU A 36 11.01 -0.68 -7.30
CA GLU A 36 10.86 0.71 -6.90
C GLU A 36 10.63 0.83 -5.39
N SER A 37 11.19 1.89 -4.80
CA SER A 37 10.82 2.38 -3.47
C SER A 37 10.52 3.86 -3.52
N VAL A 38 9.63 4.34 -2.67
CA VAL A 38 9.26 5.76 -2.63
C VAL A 38 9.44 6.30 -1.22
N LEU A 39 10.23 7.35 -1.11
CA LEU A 39 10.43 8.10 0.13
C LEU A 39 9.50 9.30 0.17
N MET A 40 8.84 9.49 1.29
CA MET A 40 7.91 10.61 1.53
C MET A 40 8.26 11.29 2.84
N ARG A 41 8.32 12.62 2.82
CA ARG A 41 8.55 13.42 4.03
C ARG A 41 7.24 14.00 4.53
N HIS A 42 7.01 13.87 5.81
CA HIS A 42 5.85 14.39 6.51
C HIS A 42 6.28 15.17 7.76
N ASN A 43 5.41 15.99 8.30
CA ASN A 43 5.70 16.74 9.54
C ASN A 43 5.98 15.83 10.75
N TYR A 44 5.51 14.57 10.68
CA TYR A 44 5.70 13.56 11.73
C TYR A 44 6.90 12.61 11.49
N GLY A 45 7.61 12.76 10.38
CA GLY A 45 8.79 11.96 10.06
C GLY A 45 8.86 11.53 8.59
N THR A 46 9.85 10.73 8.28
CA THR A 46 10.14 10.23 6.93
C THR A 46 9.61 8.81 6.75
N SER A 47 8.78 8.59 5.75
CA SER A 47 8.17 7.31 5.41
C SER A 47 8.81 6.71 4.16
N ILE A 48 8.98 5.39 4.13
CA ILE A 48 9.35 4.65 2.93
C ILE A 48 8.23 3.71 2.50
N CYS A 49 7.94 3.69 1.21
CA CYS A 49 7.08 2.69 0.57
C CYS A 49 7.95 1.57 0.02
N VAL A 50 7.77 0.36 0.55
CA VAL A 50 8.58 -0.82 0.27
C VAL A 50 7.85 -1.75 -0.67
N THR A 51 8.57 -2.28 -1.65
CA THR A 51 8.15 -3.34 -2.57
C THR A 51 8.34 -4.71 -1.93
N SER A 52 7.38 -5.62 -2.11
CA SER A 52 7.41 -6.99 -1.55
C SER A 52 7.67 -8.08 -2.57
N GLU A 53 7.51 -7.79 -3.87
CA GLU A 53 7.63 -8.78 -4.96
C GLU A 53 8.24 -8.14 -6.20
N VAL A 54 8.79 -8.96 -7.09
CA VAL A 54 9.12 -8.57 -8.45
C VAL A 54 7.92 -8.88 -9.34
N GLY A 55 7.17 -7.83 -9.71
CA GLY A 55 5.86 -7.96 -10.38
C GLY A 55 4.71 -8.24 -9.41
N CYS A 56 3.51 -8.52 -9.93
CA CYS A 56 2.31 -8.78 -9.11
C CYS A 56 1.30 -9.63 -9.89
N ASN A 57 0.74 -10.66 -9.26
CA ASN A 57 -0.26 -11.56 -9.87
C ASN A 57 -1.71 -11.13 -9.62
N MET A 58 -1.96 -10.09 -8.83
CA MET A 58 -3.34 -9.71 -8.47
C MET A 58 -4.13 -9.13 -9.65
N GLY A 59 -3.45 -8.57 -10.66
CA GLY A 59 -4.08 -8.14 -11.91
C GLY A 59 -5.07 -6.99 -11.77
N CYS A 60 -4.96 -6.15 -10.74
CA CYS A 60 -5.85 -4.99 -10.54
C CYS A 60 -5.84 -4.10 -11.78
N ALA A 61 -7.03 -3.81 -12.32
CA ALA A 61 -7.18 -3.17 -13.62
C ALA A 61 -6.61 -1.74 -13.66
N PHE A 62 -6.64 -1.02 -12.54
CA PHE A 62 -6.13 0.35 -12.39
C PHE A 62 -4.62 0.42 -12.09
N CYS A 63 -3.98 -0.68 -11.69
CA CYS A 63 -2.62 -0.69 -11.16
C CYS A 63 -1.59 -0.91 -12.27
N ALA A 64 -0.54 -0.08 -12.29
CA ALA A 64 0.58 -0.28 -13.20
C ALA A 64 1.42 -1.52 -12.85
N SER A 65 1.56 -1.84 -11.56
CA SER A 65 2.29 -3.04 -11.11
C SER A 65 1.64 -4.34 -11.59
N GLY A 66 0.30 -4.34 -11.77
CA GLY A 66 -0.45 -5.49 -12.30
C GLY A 66 -0.25 -5.76 -13.80
N MET A 67 0.49 -4.91 -14.53
CA MET A 67 0.83 -5.14 -15.94
C MET A 67 1.93 -6.19 -16.11
N LYS A 68 2.72 -6.43 -15.10
CA LYS A 68 3.77 -7.44 -15.07
C LYS A 68 3.43 -8.55 -14.12
N LYS A 69 3.44 -9.78 -14.62
CA LYS A 69 3.28 -10.97 -13.79
C LYS A 69 4.40 -11.01 -12.75
N LYS A 70 4.07 -11.52 -11.59
CA LYS A 70 5.03 -11.81 -10.54
C LYS A 70 6.07 -12.79 -11.06
N LEU A 71 7.32 -12.44 -10.90
CA LEU A 71 8.47 -13.31 -11.18
C LEU A 71 8.87 -14.08 -9.94
N ARG A 72 8.96 -13.38 -8.79
CA ARG A 72 9.29 -13.96 -7.49
C ARG A 72 8.93 -13.08 -6.31
N ASN A 73 8.93 -13.65 -5.14
CA ASN A 73 8.93 -12.95 -3.87
C ASN A 73 10.28 -12.28 -3.62
N LEU A 74 10.28 -11.15 -2.90
CA LEU A 74 11.47 -10.64 -2.24
C LEU A 74 11.63 -11.34 -0.89
N SER A 75 12.86 -11.66 -0.52
CA SER A 75 13.18 -12.11 0.83
C SER A 75 13.07 -10.95 1.82
N ALA A 76 12.97 -11.27 3.12
CA ALA A 76 12.97 -10.25 4.17
C ALA A 76 14.23 -9.36 4.11
N GLY A 77 15.39 -9.95 3.85
CA GLY A 77 16.66 -9.21 3.67
C GLY A 77 16.60 -8.27 2.47
N GLU A 78 16.03 -8.68 1.34
CA GLU A 78 15.86 -7.80 0.18
C GLU A 78 14.90 -6.63 0.46
N MET A 79 13.90 -6.83 1.32
CA MET A 79 13.02 -5.75 1.75
C MET A 79 13.76 -4.77 2.67
N VAL A 80 14.60 -5.26 3.59
CA VAL A 80 15.45 -4.42 4.46
C VAL A 80 16.45 -3.61 3.63
N LEU A 81 17.07 -4.22 2.62
CA LEU A 81 18.04 -3.55 1.74
C LEU A 81 17.44 -2.34 1.00
N GLN A 82 16.13 -2.27 0.78
CA GLN A 82 15.50 -1.07 0.24
C GLN A 82 15.65 0.11 1.20
N LEU A 83 15.45 -0.11 2.52
CA LEU A 83 15.61 0.92 3.54
C LEU A 83 17.06 1.39 3.62
N GLU A 84 17.99 0.43 3.71
CA GLU A 84 19.43 0.71 3.85
C GLU A 84 19.97 1.44 2.61
N SER A 85 19.54 1.02 1.41
CA SER A 85 19.97 1.67 0.15
C SER A 85 19.41 3.09 0.03
N VAL A 86 18.19 3.35 0.46
CA VAL A 86 17.62 4.69 0.52
C VAL A 86 18.37 5.52 1.57
N TYR A 87 18.56 4.99 2.77
CA TYR A 87 19.31 5.69 3.84
C TYR A 87 20.71 6.10 3.40
N GLU A 88 21.42 5.23 2.68
CA GLU A 88 22.75 5.55 2.17
C GLU A 88 22.78 6.78 1.25
N VAL A 89 21.71 6.97 0.45
CA VAL A 89 21.59 8.11 -0.45
C VAL A 89 21.17 9.39 0.27
N ILE A 90 20.14 9.31 1.13
CA ILE A 90 19.52 10.50 1.72
C ILE A 90 20.14 10.92 3.06
N LYS A 91 20.79 9.98 3.78
CA LYS A 91 21.36 10.17 5.13
C LYS A 91 20.35 10.70 6.16
N GLU A 92 19.06 10.42 5.96
CA GLU A 92 17.98 10.78 6.88
C GLU A 92 17.39 9.52 7.53
N LYS A 93 17.05 9.59 8.83
CA LYS A 93 16.43 8.45 9.53
C LYS A 93 15.03 8.20 8.97
N ILE A 94 14.80 6.97 8.51
CA ILE A 94 13.48 6.47 8.14
C ILE A 94 12.75 6.11 9.43
N SER A 95 11.57 6.69 9.65
CA SER A 95 10.78 6.51 10.86
C SER A 95 9.47 5.74 10.65
N HIS A 96 9.01 5.64 9.41
CA HIS A 96 7.76 4.97 9.05
C HIS A 96 7.94 4.09 7.81
N ILE A 97 7.21 2.99 7.77
CA ILE A 97 7.22 2.05 6.64
C ILE A 97 5.78 1.80 6.18
N VAL A 98 5.56 1.83 4.87
CA VAL A 98 4.34 1.31 4.25
C VAL A 98 4.71 0.22 3.26
N VAL A 99 4.23 -1.00 3.47
CA VAL A 99 4.40 -2.11 2.54
C VAL A 99 3.26 -2.03 1.52
N MET A 100 3.43 -1.09 0.57
CA MET A 100 2.42 -0.70 -0.43
C MET A 100 3.05 -0.46 -1.81
N GLY A 101 4.26 -0.97 -2.02
CA GLY A 101 4.98 -0.91 -3.29
C GLY A 101 4.48 -1.92 -4.31
N ILE A 102 5.40 -2.48 -5.10
CA ILE A 102 5.07 -3.53 -6.07
C ILE A 102 4.85 -4.86 -5.34
N GLY A 103 3.79 -5.58 -5.73
CA GLY A 103 3.43 -6.88 -5.17
C GLY A 103 2.19 -6.85 -4.27
N GLU A 104 1.80 -8.04 -3.84
CA GLU A 104 0.80 -8.26 -2.79
C GLU A 104 1.52 -8.81 -1.56
N PRO A 105 1.61 -8.03 -0.46
CA PRO A 105 2.36 -8.47 0.72
C PRO A 105 1.90 -9.81 1.29
N PHE A 106 0.61 -10.09 1.21
CA PHE A 106 0.07 -11.35 1.73
C PHE A 106 0.24 -12.55 0.78
N ASP A 107 0.64 -12.33 -0.47
CA ASP A 107 1.13 -13.38 -1.37
C ASP A 107 2.62 -13.73 -1.10
N ASN A 108 3.31 -12.85 -0.37
CA ASN A 108 4.68 -13.05 0.14
C ASN A 108 4.72 -13.08 1.68
N TYR A 109 3.71 -13.67 2.31
CA TYR A 109 3.39 -13.52 3.73
C TYR A 109 4.58 -13.71 4.66
N GLN A 110 5.23 -14.89 4.61
CA GLN A 110 6.29 -15.22 5.57
C GLN A 110 7.49 -14.28 5.51
N ASN A 111 7.90 -13.86 4.31
CA ASN A 111 8.99 -12.89 4.17
C ASN A 111 8.58 -11.51 4.69
N VAL A 112 7.33 -11.10 4.49
CA VAL A 112 6.80 -9.84 5.02
C VAL A 112 6.79 -9.89 6.55
N ILE A 113 6.30 -10.96 7.18
CA ILE A 113 6.32 -11.11 8.65
C ILE A 113 7.76 -11.05 9.19
N ASN A 114 8.67 -11.79 8.57
CA ASN A 114 10.09 -11.76 8.97
C ASN A 114 10.69 -10.34 8.82
N PHE A 115 10.35 -9.63 7.72
CA PHE A 115 10.75 -8.24 7.53
C PHE A 115 10.24 -7.34 8.66
N LEU A 116 8.96 -7.47 9.04
CA LEU A 116 8.36 -6.67 10.12
C LEU A 116 9.09 -6.88 11.45
N HIS A 117 9.44 -8.13 11.76
CA HIS A 117 10.24 -8.43 12.97
C HIS A 117 11.63 -7.81 12.90
N ILE A 118 12.34 -7.92 11.77
CA ILE A 118 13.70 -7.36 11.62
C ILE A 118 13.70 -5.83 11.78
N VAL A 119 12.76 -5.13 11.14
CA VAL A 119 12.74 -3.66 11.21
C VAL A 119 12.26 -3.13 12.56
N ASN A 120 11.53 -3.95 13.33
CA ASN A 120 11.06 -3.61 14.66
C ASN A 120 12.07 -3.98 15.77
N GLU A 121 13.12 -4.74 15.45
CA GLU A 121 14.11 -5.21 16.43
C GLU A 121 14.76 -4.02 17.18
N PRO A 122 14.70 -3.98 18.53
CA PRO A 122 15.22 -2.87 19.33
C PRO A 122 16.73 -2.59 19.17
N HIS A 123 17.50 -3.63 18.81
CA HIS A 123 18.95 -3.52 18.54
C HIS A 123 19.29 -3.40 17.05
N GLY A 124 18.26 -3.24 16.20
CA GLY A 124 18.37 -3.06 14.74
C GLY A 124 17.92 -1.68 14.29
N LEU A 125 16.95 -1.65 13.38
CA LEU A 125 16.40 -0.40 12.81
C LEU A 125 15.46 0.36 13.77
N GLU A 126 14.92 -0.32 14.78
CA GLU A 126 14.14 0.29 15.87
C GLU A 126 12.89 1.05 15.37
N ILE A 127 12.31 0.60 14.26
CA ILE A 127 11.08 1.21 13.73
C ILE A 127 9.89 0.59 14.44
N GLY A 128 9.26 1.36 15.33
CA GLY A 128 8.13 0.88 16.12
C GLY A 128 7.00 0.31 15.26
N SER A 129 6.43 -0.83 15.64
CA SER A 129 5.40 -1.53 14.86
C SER A 129 4.22 -0.65 14.46
N ARG A 130 3.82 0.31 15.30
CA ARG A 130 2.72 1.26 15.00
C ARG A 130 3.06 2.28 13.90
N HIS A 131 4.34 2.41 13.57
CA HIS A 131 4.82 3.23 12.45
C HIS A 131 4.91 2.42 11.15
N ILE A 132 4.47 1.17 11.17
CA ILE A 132 4.49 0.29 10.01
C ILE A 132 3.05 0.00 9.59
N SER A 133 2.77 0.10 8.29
CA SER A 133 1.47 -0.26 7.70
C SER A 133 1.68 -1.30 6.59
N VAL A 134 0.92 -2.37 6.65
CA VAL A 134 0.89 -3.41 5.60
C VAL A 134 -0.45 -3.33 4.90
N SER A 135 -0.44 -3.26 3.56
CA SER A 135 -1.66 -3.26 2.76
C SER A 135 -1.85 -4.58 2.05
N THR A 136 -3.10 -5.02 1.94
CA THR A 136 -3.47 -6.19 1.13
C THR A 136 -4.67 -5.88 0.25
N CYS A 137 -4.73 -6.50 -0.92
CA CYS A 137 -5.91 -6.45 -1.79
C CYS A 137 -7.07 -7.32 -1.27
N GLY A 138 -6.88 -8.03 -0.16
CA GLY A 138 -7.92 -8.82 0.50
C GLY A 138 -7.78 -10.33 0.31
N LEU A 139 -6.58 -10.89 0.50
CA LEU A 139 -6.39 -12.32 0.66
C LEU A 139 -6.93 -12.74 2.03
N VAL A 140 -8.22 -13.08 2.07
CA VAL A 140 -8.98 -13.31 3.30
C VAL A 140 -8.32 -14.30 4.26
N PRO A 141 -7.82 -15.48 3.85
CA PRO A 141 -7.16 -16.41 4.77
C PRO A 141 -5.95 -15.77 5.48
N MET A 142 -5.18 -14.92 4.77
CA MET A 142 -4.00 -14.29 5.33
C MET A 142 -4.34 -13.12 6.27
N ILE A 143 -5.51 -12.51 6.15
CA ILE A 143 -6.01 -11.54 7.14
C ILE A 143 -6.22 -12.24 8.49
N TYR A 144 -6.78 -13.46 8.49
CA TYR A 144 -6.95 -14.25 9.71
C TYR A 144 -5.60 -14.71 10.31
N GLU A 145 -4.64 -15.08 9.46
CA GLU A 145 -3.28 -15.39 9.95
C GLU A 145 -2.61 -14.15 10.56
N TYR A 146 -2.72 -12.99 9.88
CA TYR A 146 -2.16 -11.73 10.37
C TYR A 146 -2.76 -11.26 11.70
N ALA A 147 -4.02 -11.62 11.98
CA ALA A 147 -4.65 -11.35 13.27
C ALA A 147 -4.04 -12.13 14.45
N LYS A 148 -3.33 -13.22 14.15
CA LYS A 148 -2.66 -14.08 15.16
C LYS A 148 -1.23 -13.63 15.45
N GLU A 149 -0.64 -12.79 14.58
CA GLU A 149 0.73 -12.33 14.74
C GLU A 149 0.86 -11.38 15.94
N ASP A 150 1.90 -11.56 16.75
CA ASP A 150 2.24 -10.64 17.84
C ASP A 150 2.94 -9.38 17.31
N LEU A 151 2.26 -8.70 16.39
CA LEU A 151 2.71 -7.47 15.75
C LEU A 151 1.68 -6.37 15.93
N GLN A 152 2.14 -5.16 16.24
CA GLN A 152 1.26 -3.98 16.35
C GLN A 152 1.27 -3.12 15.07
N SER A 153 1.72 -3.65 13.95
CA SER A 153 1.69 -2.95 12.66
C SER A 153 0.25 -2.76 12.15
N ASN A 154 0.02 -1.67 11.43
CA ASN A 154 -1.31 -1.31 10.95
C ASN A 154 -1.69 -2.14 9.73
N LEU A 155 -2.94 -2.58 9.68
CA LEU A 155 -3.51 -3.25 8.50
C LEU A 155 -4.27 -2.23 7.66
N ALA A 156 -3.97 -2.21 6.35
CA ALA A 156 -4.71 -1.48 5.35
C ALA A 156 -5.33 -2.46 4.33
N ILE A 157 -6.57 -2.22 3.94
CA ILE A 157 -7.29 -3.04 2.96
C ILE A 157 -7.56 -2.21 1.70
N SER A 158 -7.03 -2.64 0.58
CA SER A 158 -7.34 -2.11 -0.74
C SER A 158 -8.74 -2.58 -1.15
N LEU A 159 -9.78 -1.84 -0.72
CA LEU A 159 -11.18 -2.17 -1.00
C LEU A 159 -11.60 -1.67 -2.38
N HIS A 160 -11.40 -0.38 -2.65
CA HIS A 160 -11.56 0.34 -3.91
C HIS A 160 -12.94 0.29 -4.57
N ALA A 161 -13.91 -0.40 -3.98
CA ALA A 161 -15.28 -0.49 -4.46
C ALA A 161 -16.26 -0.65 -3.29
N PRO A 162 -17.51 -0.15 -3.42
CA PRO A 162 -18.52 -0.29 -2.37
C PRO A 162 -19.34 -1.58 -2.51
N ASN A 163 -19.23 -2.29 -3.63
CA ASN A 163 -20.00 -3.49 -3.95
C ASN A 163 -19.22 -4.42 -4.89
N ASN A 164 -19.73 -5.64 -5.07
CA ASN A 164 -19.12 -6.67 -5.89
C ASN A 164 -19.09 -6.31 -7.38
N GLU A 165 -20.14 -5.65 -7.90
CA GLU A 165 -20.25 -5.31 -9.31
C GLU A 165 -19.09 -4.43 -9.78
N ILE A 166 -18.77 -3.40 -9.02
CA ILE A 166 -17.65 -2.50 -9.31
C ILE A 166 -16.32 -3.20 -9.00
N ARG A 167 -16.25 -3.93 -7.87
CA ARG A 167 -15.01 -4.58 -7.47
C ARG A 167 -14.57 -5.66 -8.46
N ASP A 168 -15.49 -6.42 -9.03
CA ASP A 168 -15.20 -7.42 -10.07
C ASP A 168 -14.58 -6.80 -11.33
N GLN A 169 -14.88 -5.55 -11.64
CA GLN A 169 -14.32 -4.84 -12.80
C GLN A 169 -12.87 -4.42 -12.60
N ILE A 170 -12.48 -4.13 -11.36
CA ILE A 170 -11.17 -3.51 -11.09
C ILE A 170 -10.22 -4.38 -10.27
N MET A 171 -10.74 -5.37 -9.54
CA MET A 171 -9.96 -6.23 -8.64
C MET A 171 -10.34 -7.70 -8.82
N PRO A 172 -9.60 -8.46 -9.65
CA PRO A 172 -9.92 -9.88 -9.92
C PRO A 172 -9.98 -10.77 -8.67
N ILE A 173 -9.29 -10.40 -7.60
CA ILE A 173 -9.32 -11.11 -6.31
C ILE A 173 -10.74 -11.21 -5.72
N ASN A 174 -11.66 -10.32 -6.09
CA ASN A 174 -13.05 -10.36 -5.64
C ASN A 174 -13.81 -11.61 -6.11
N LYS A 175 -13.31 -12.27 -7.17
CA LYS A 175 -13.87 -13.56 -7.63
C LYS A 175 -13.52 -14.71 -6.68
N ALA A 176 -12.37 -14.60 -6.00
CA ALA A 176 -11.95 -15.59 -5.01
C ALA A 176 -12.55 -15.30 -3.63
N TYR A 177 -12.60 -14.01 -3.25
CA TYR A 177 -13.10 -13.53 -1.95
C TYR A 177 -14.04 -12.37 -2.18
N ARG A 178 -15.36 -12.64 -2.05
CA ARG A 178 -16.40 -11.63 -2.24
C ARG A 178 -16.32 -10.55 -1.17
N ILE A 179 -16.87 -9.37 -1.48
CA ILE A 179 -16.75 -8.20 -0.60
C ILE A 179 -17.35 -8.47 0.79
N GLU A 180 -18.39 -9.28 0.90
CA GLU A 180 -19.03 -9.65 2.15
C GLU A 180 -18.10 -10.50 3.01
N GLU A 181 -17.37 -11.43 2.40
CA GLU A 181 -16.38 -12.27 3.06
C GLU A 181 -15.19 -11.43 3.54
N LEU A 182 -14.72 -10.49 2.70
CA LEU A 182 -13.66 -9.56 3.05
C LEU A 182 -14.06 -8.66 4.22
N VAL A 183 -15.27 -8.09 4.19
CA VAL A 183 -15.78 -7.24 5.27
C VAL A 183 -15.94 -8.02 6.56
N LYS A 184 -16.37 -9.28 6.48
CA LYS A 184 -16.40 -10.17 7.64
C LYS A 184 -15.00 -10.38 8.21
N ALA A 185 -14.00 -10.66 7.38
CA ALA A 185 -12.61 -10.84 7.84
C ALA A 185 -12.06 -9.56 8.48
N ILE A 186 -12.39 -8.37 7.95
CA ILE A 186 -12.05 -7.08 8.57
C ILE A 186 -12.69 -6.95 9.96
N SER A 187 -13.98 -7.29 10.09
CA SER A 187 -14.68 -7.26 11.37
C SER A 187 -14.04 -8.20 12.39
N ASP A 188 -13.78 -9.44 11.98
CA ASP A 188 -13.16 -10.47 12.84
C ASP A 188 -11.73 -10.04 13.26
N TYR A 189 -10.96 -9.44 12.35
CA TYR A 189 -9.63 -8.87 12.66
C TYR A 189 -9.73 -7.75 13.70
N ILE A 190 -10.68 -6.83 13.55
CA ILE A 190 -10.91 -5.73 14.50
C ILE A 190 -11.27 -6.28 15.89
N ILE A 191 -12.14 -7.28 15.94
CA ILE A 191 -12.55 -7.94 17.20
C ILE A 191 -11.36 -8.64 17.87
N ALA A 192 -10.60 -9.42 17.10
CA ALA A 192 -9.48 -10.21 17.62
C ALA A 192 -8.32 -9.33 18.12
N THR A 193 -8.03 -8.23 17.44
CA THR A 193 -6.86 -7.39 17.72
C THR A 193 -7.17 -6.11 18.47
N ASN A 194 -8.45 -5.72 18.58
CA ASN A 194 -8.92 -4.41 19.05
C ASN A 194 -8.26 -3.23 18.31
N ARG A 195 -7.94 -3.39 17.03
CA ARG A 195 -7.20 -2.41 16.23
C ARG A 195 -8.04 -1.89 15.09
N ARG A 196 -7.82 -0.62 14.76
CA ARG A 196 -8.44 0.03 13.62
C ARG A 196 -7.83 -0.49 12.31
N VAL A 197 -8.65 -0.70 11.29
CA VAL A 197 -8.23 -1.03 9.93
C VAL A 197 -8.36 0.20 9.03
N THR A 198 -7.37 0.44 8.16
CA THR A 198 -7.45 1.47 7.14
C THR A 198 -8.05 0.89 5.86
N ILE A 199 -9.06 1.56 5.31
CA ILE A 199 -9.68 1.21 4.04
C ILE A 199 -9.14 2.14 2.96
N GLU A 200 -8.36 1.61 2.04
CA GLU A 200 -7.86 2.33 0.89
C GLU A 200 -8.93 2.32 -0.22
N TYR A 201 -9.33 3.50 -0.68
CA TYR A 201 -10.35 3.67 -1.69
C TYR A 201 -9.89 4.64 -2.77
N ILE A 202 -9.52 4.09 -3.93
CA ILE A 202 -9.13 4.88 -5.10
C ILE A 202 -10.37 5.46 -5.79
N LEU A 203 -10.35 6.75 -6.13
CA LEU A 203 -11.45 7.42 -6.81
C LEU A 203 -11.19 7.48 -8.32
N ILE A 204 -12.00 6.76 -9.08
CA ILE A 204 -11.95 6.64 -10.54
C ILE A 204 -13.19 7.29 -11.14
N ASP A 205 -12.99 8.25 -12.06
CA ASP A 205 -14.05 9.04 -12.69
C ASP A 205 -15.09 8.15 -13.35
N GLY A 206 -16.37 8.37 -13.00
CA GLY A 206 -17.51 7.70 -13.57
C GLY A 206 -17.66 6.20 -13.23
N LEU A 207 -16.76 5.64 -12.39
CA LEU A 207 -16.82 4.23 -12.03
C LEU A 207 -17.28 4.02 -10.58
N ASN A 208 -16.52 4.54 -9.62
CA ASN A 208 -16.73 4.29 -8.19
C ASN A 208 -16.82 5.57 -7.36
N ASP A 209 -16.88 6.74 -7.98
CA ASP A 209 -16.81 8.05 -7.33
C ASP A 209 -18.17 8.73 -7.13
N SER A 210 -19.29 8.06 -7.47
CA SER A 210 -20.63 8.63 -7.34
C SER A 210 -21.06 8.78 -5.86
N ILE A 211 -22.05 9.67 -5.62
CA ILE A 211 -22.69 9.81 -4.30
C ILE A 211 -23.36 8.49 -3.86
N LYS A 212 -23.90 7.73 -4.83
CA LYS A 212 -24.45 6.39 -4.56
C LYS A 212 -23.35 5.47 -4.00
N CYS A 213 -22.19 5.43 -4.65
CA CYS A 213 -21.04 4.65 -4.16
C CYS A 213 -20.58 5.08 -2.77
N ALA A 214 -20.59 6.39 -2.47
CA ALA A 214 -20.24 6.88 -1.13
C ALA A 214 -21.22 6.40 -0.06
N ASN A 215 -22.53 6.39 -0.36
CA ASN A 215 -23.54 5.87 0.57
C ASN A 215 -23.42 4.36 0.75
N GLU A 216 -23.29 3.60 -0.33
CA GLU A 216 -23.06 2.14 -0.28
C GLU A 216 -21.80 1.78 0.51
N LEU A 217 -20.70 2.53 0.34
CA LEU A 217 -19.48 2.34 1.11
C LEU A 217 -19.69 2.61 2.61
N ALA A 218 -20.44 3.65 2.94
CA ALA A 218 -20.78 3.97 4.33
C ALA A 218 -21.67 2.89 4.95
N ASP A 219 -22.64 2.36 4.19
CA ASP A 219 -23.50 1.26 4.66
C ASP A 219 -22.69 -0.04 4.87
N LEU A 220 -21.82 -0.36 3.91
CA LEU A 220 -20.95 -1.55 3.96
C LEU A 220 -20.03 -1.58 5.18
N LEU A 221 -19.52 -0.42 5.58
CA LEU A 221 -18.54 -0.28 6.67
C LEU A 221 -19.16 0.19 7.98
N HIS A 222 -20.50 0.30 8.03
CA HIS A 222 -21.21 0.79 9.22
C HIS A 222 -20.89 -0.05 10.45
N GLY A 223 -20.59 0.61 11.55
CA GLY A 223 -20.31 -0.05 12.84
C GLY A 223 -18.88 -0.62 12.99
N LEU A 224 -18.06 -0.60 11.94
CA LEU A 224 -16.68 -1.08 12.02
C LEU A 224 -15.72 0.04 12.46
N ASN A 225 -14.72 -0.33 13.26
CA ASN A 225 -13.63 0.60 13.62
C ASN A 225 -12.64 0.74 12.44
N VAL A 226 -13.03 1.52 11.45
CA VAL A 226 -12.23 1.74 10.24
C VAL A 226 -11.91 3.22 10.02
N TYR A 227 -10.87 3.44 9.21
CA TYR A 227 -10.49 4.76 8.70
C TYR A 227 -10.39 4.69 7.18
N ILE A 228 -11.14 5.52 6.48
CA ILE A 228 -11.17 5.52 5.02
C ILE A 228 -10.14 6.51 4.49
N ASN A 229 -9.23 6.04 3.64
CA ASN A 229 -8.28 6.87 2.92
C ASN A 229 -8.69 6.96 1.44
N LEU A 230 -9.19 8.13 1.03
CA LEU A 230 -9.56 8.39 -0.36
C LEU A 230 -8.32 8.78 -1.15
N ILE A 231 -8.04 8.04 -2.21
CA ILE A 231 -6.88 8.22 -3.06
C ILE A 231 -7.34 8.69 -4.44
N PRO A 232 -6.99 9.90 -4.87
CA PRO A 232 -7.21 10.30 -6.26
C PRO A 232 -6.47 9.35 -7.20
N TYR A 233 -7.14 8.87 -8.25
CA TYR A 233 -6.48 7.99 -9.21
C TYR A 233 -5.33 8.71 -9.92
N ASN A 234 -4.18 8.07 -9.97
CA ASN A 234 -3.04 8.52 -10.76
C ASN A 234 -3.13 7.83 -12.13
N GLU A 235 -3.34 8.63 -13.17
CA GLU A 235 -3.57 8.11 -14.52
C GLU A 235 -2.36 7.35 -15.04
N VAL A 236 -2.59 6.13 -15.49
CA VAL A 236 -1.61 5.26 -16.12
C VAL A 236 -1.89 5.24 -17.60
N LYS A 237 -0.89 5.56 -18.43
CA LYS A 237 -1.02 5.74 -19.87
C LYS A 237 -1.70 4.55 -20.58
N GLU A 238 -1.39 3.35 -20.09
CA GLU A 238 -1.86 2.08 -20.63
C GLU A 238 -3.23 1.63 -20.09
N LYS A 239 -3.86 2.45 -19.22
CA LYS A 239 -5.14 2.12 -18.58
C LYS A 239 -6.23 3.09 -19.03
N PRO A 240 -7.48 2.63 -19.20
CA PRO A 240 -8.57 3.49 -19.70
C PRO A 240 -9.15 4.42 -18.63
N PHE A 241 -8.71 4.32 -17.39
CA PHE A 241 -9.29 5.03 -16.26
C PHE A 241 -8.82 6.48 -16.18
N LYS A 242 -9.69 7.34 -15.64
CA LYS A 242 -9.42 8.76 -15.43
C LYS A 242 -9.54 9.12 -13.95
N ARG A 243 -8.84 10.16 -13.57
CA ARG A 243 -8.93 10.75 -12.23
C ARG A 243 -10.27 11.43 -12.04
N SER A 244 -10.94 11.18 -10.95
CA SER A 244 -12.18 11.90 -10.57
C SER A 244 -11.92 13.40 -10.44
N LYS A 245 -12.91 14.19 -10.86
CA LYS A 245 -12.88 15.66 -10.73
C LYS A 245 -12.82 16.07 -9.26
N LYS A 246 -12.10 17.15 -8.95
CA LYS A 246 -11.95 17.65 -7.56
C LYS A 246 -13.31 17.87 -6.88
N GLU A 247 -14.28 18.41 -7.61
CA GLU A 247 -15.62 18.64 -7.08
C GLU A 247 -16.34 17.34 -6.72
N GLN A 248 -16.19 16.29 -7.57
CA GLN A 248 -16.79 14.99 -7.32
C GLN A 248 -16.14 14.30 -6.12
N MET A 249 -14.81 14.34 -6.02
CA MET A 249 -14.07 13.84 -4.85
C MET A 249 -14.51 14.53 -3.56
N ARG A 250 -14.74 15.86 -3.61
CA ARG A 250 -15.24 16.61 -2.45
C ARG A 250 -16.66 16.17 -2.07
N LYS A 251 -17.57 16.01 -3.03
CA LYS A 251 -18.92 15.51 -2.77
C LYS A 251 -18.91 14.11 -2.15
N PHE A 252 -18.05 13.24 -2.64
CA PHE A 252 -17.85 11.89 -2.09
C PHE A 252 -17.37 11.96 -0.63
N TYR A 253 -16.31 12.73 -0.38
CA TYR A 253 -15.77 12.99 0.96
C TYR A 253 -16.83 13.55 1.92
N ASP A 254 -17.54 14.62 1.51
CA ASP A 254 -18.57 15.26 2.32
C ASP A 254 -19.73 14.29 2.64
N THR A 255 -20.07 13.41 1.71
CA THR A 255 -21.10 12.36 1.92
C THR A 255 -20.66 11.38 3.00
N LEU A 256 -19.43 10.87 2.95
CA LEU A 256 -18.90 9.99 3.98
C LEU A 256 -18.84 10.69 5.35
N LYS A 257 -18.45 11.97 5.39
CA LYS A 257 -18.45 12.76 6.63
C LYS A 257 -19.86 12.92 7.22
N LYS A 258 -20.87 13.21 6.39
CA LYS A 258 -22.29 13.29 6.82
C LYS A 258 -22.79 11.95 7.37
N ARG A 259 -22.24 10.84 6.91
CA ARG A 259 -22.50 9.47 7.39
C ARG A 259 -21.64 9.10 8.60
N SER A 260 -20.98 10.09 9.25
CA SER A 260 -20.12 9.92 10.43
C SER A 260 -18.93 8.98 10.21
N MET A 261 -18.49 8.78 8.96
CA MET A 261 -17.31 7.97 8.67
C MET A 261 -16.02 8.75 8.98
N ASN A 262 -15.02 8.05 9.53
CA ASN A 262 -13.67 8.57 9.66
C ASN A 262 -12.98 8.52 8.30
N VAL A 263 -12.82 9.67 7.65
CA VAL A 263 -12.29 9.73 6.28
C VAL A 263 -11.28 10.86 6.11
N THR A 264 -10.24 10.58 5.34
CA THR A 264 -9.32 11.58 4.78
C THR A 264 -9.28 11.48 3.26
N CYS A 265 -8.81 12.55 2.62
CA CYS A 265 -8.58 12.58 1.19
C CYS A 265 -7.33 13.37 0.89
N LEU A 266 -6.41 12.78 0.14
CA LEU A 266 -5.17 13.43 -0.29
C LEU A 266 -5.41 14.38 -1.48
N LEU A 267 -6.35 15.33 -1.33
CA LEU A 267 -6.79 16.24 -2.40
C LEU A 267 -5.73 17.26 -2.85
N TYR A 268 -4.66 17.46 -2.08
CA TYR A 268 -3.78 18.62 -2.21
C TYR A 268 -2.29 18.30 -2.35
N THR A 269 -1.92 17.08 -2.68
CA THR A 269 -0.52 16.81 -3.01
C THR A 269 -0.22 17.21 -4.45
N SER A 270 0.83 17.99 -4.64
CA SER A 270 1.44 18.21 -5.96
C SER A 270 1.77 16.87 -6.62
N PRO A 271 1.85 16.80 -7.97
CA PRO A 271 2.30 15.58 -8.62
C PRO A 271 3.57 15.05 -7.97
N SER A 272 3.50 13.85 -7.45
CA SER A 272 4.64 13.17 -6.84
C SER A 272 5.29 12.22 -7.85
N PRO A 273 6.49 11.69 -7.61
CA PRO A 273 7.06 10.64 -8.47
C PRO A 273 6.19 9.39 -8.56
N ARG A 274 5.20 9.21 -7.66
CA ARG A 274 4.15 8.19 -7.81
C ARG A 274 3.21 8.49 -8.97
N ASP A 275 3.06 9.76 -9.33
CA ASP A 275 2.12 10.27 -10.32
C ASP A 275 2.77 10.47 -11.68
N THR A 276 4.11 10.59 -11.71
CA THR A 276 4.90 10.71 -12.93
C THR A 276 5.45 9.34 -13.32
N GLU A 277 5.68 9.14 -14.60
CA GLU A 277 6.09 7.91 -15.26
C GLU A 277 6.69 6.83 -14.35
N ARG A 278 5.89 5.75 -14.12
CA ARG A 278 6.45 4.50 -13.60
C ARG A 278 7.41 3.97 -14.66
N TYR A 279 8.59 3.57 -14.21
CA TYR A 279 9.56 2.98 -15.12
C TYR A 279 8.93 1.84 -15.90
N ARG A 280 8.99 1.93 -17.21
CA ARG A 280 8.72 0.78 -18.07
C ARG A 280 9.88 -0.19 -17.87
N MET A 281 9.67 -1.15 -17.01
CA MET A 281 10.55 -2.31 -16.93
C MET A 281 10.37 -3.20 -18.13
#